data_13544a59bbb30a536071e856a6c2c9e0
#
_entry.id   13544a59bbb30a536071e856a6c2c9e0
#
_cell.length_a   1.000
_cell.length_b   1.000
_cell.length_c   1.000
_cell.angle_alpha   90.00
_cell.angle_beta   90.00
_cell.angle_gamma   90.00
#
_symmetry.space_group_name_H-M   'P 1'
#
loop_
_entity.id
_entity.type
_entity.pdbx_description
1 polymer ?
#
loop_
_entity_poly.entity_id
_entity_poly.type
_entity_poly.pdbx_seq_one_letter_code
_entity_poly.pdbx_strand_id
1 'polypeptide(L)'
;EVTIDHIYTVPVNRERYEETAQDYDVLSAYEDFLQLTEGMNNITFLRENDELDLIGMKMKVLHSWDGHTDELQDHLCNDGSMMFRLTGRKNSMLFCADVQKEMEQYILPAHEQELSSDFVQCAHHGNWGLSQEFYDIVSPQRAFIDAPASITGDTTGTYDCPSLIAHLQGNGVDVVTWTEQQYNF
;
A
#
# COMPACT_ATOMS: atom_id res chain seq x y z
N GLU A 1 10.13 14.33 -22.74
CA GLU A 1 10.54 14.87 -21.43
C GLU A 1 9.28 14.99 -20.57
N VAL A 2 9.33 14.49 -19.34
CA VAL A 2 8.23 14.64 -18.38
C VAL A 2 8.69 15.65 -17.34
N THR A 3 7.87 16.65 -17.05
CA THR A 3 8.11 17.60 -15.96
C THR A 3 7.41 17.07 -14.71
N ILE A 4 8.14 16.99 -13.59
CA ILE A 4 7.59 16.63 -12.29
C ILE A 4 7.37 17.92 -11.52
N ASP A 5 6.10 18.27 -11.31
CA ASP A 5 5.74 19.49 -10.59
C ASP A 5 5.92 19.33 -9.08
N HIS A 6 5.59 18.17 -8.53
CA HIS A 6 5.71 17.88 -7.11
C HIS A 6 5.90 16.38 -6.83
N ILE A 7 6.63 16.06 -5.78
CA ILE A 7 6.84 14.68 -5.28
C ILE A 7 6.24 14.58 -3.88
N TYR A 8 5.39 13.60 -3.68
CA TYR A 8 4.88 13.22 -2.37
C TYR A 8 5.48 11.86 -1.97
N THR A 9 6.00 11.75 -0.77
CA THR A 9 6.70 10.55 -0.29
C THR A 9 6.50 10.37 1.22
N VAL A 10 7.02 9.28 1.78
CA VAL A 10 6.99 8.99 3.22
C VAL A 10 8.26 9.48 3.91
N PRO A 11 8.19 9.83 5.20
CA PRO A 11 9.35 10.26 5.99
C PRO A 11 10.10 9.03 6.54
N VAL A 12 10.91 8.38 5.73
CA VAL A 12 11.69 7.20 6.13
C VAL A 12 12.67 7.53 7.26
N ASN A 13 12.65 6.75 8.34
CA ASN A 13 13.69 6.79 9.37
C ASN A 13 14.90 5.99 8.90
N ARG A 14 15.89 6.68 8.34
CA ARG A 14 17.07 6.07 7.75
C ARG A 14 17.84 5.19 8.75
N GLU A 15 18.02 5.67 9.98
CA GLU A 15 18.79 4.93 11.00
C GLU A 15 18.13 3.58 11.31
N ARG A 16 16.82 3.58 11.52
CA ARG A 16 16.06 2.33 11.75
C ARG A 16 16.05 1.43 10.53
N TYR A 17 15.92 1.99 9.32
CA TYR A 17 15.99 1.21 8.10
C TYR A 17 17.34 0.51 7.93
N GLU A 18 18.45 1.21 8.17
CA GLU A 18 19.81 0.64 8.10
C GLU A 18 20.04 -0.44 9.17
N GLU A 19 19.53 -0.24 10.39
CA GLU A 19 19.67 -1.21 11.49
C GLU A 19 18.90 -2.52 11.27
N THR A 20 17.76 -2.46 10.60
CA THR A 20 16.83 -3.58 10.44
C THR A 20 16.83 -4.18 9.03
N ALA A 21 17.62 -3.60 8.11
CA ALA A 21 17.67 -4.04 6.72
C ALA A 21 18.04 -5.52 6.59
N GLN A 22 17.28 -6.23 5.79
CA GLN A 22 17.51 -7.62 5.45
C GLN A 22 18.27 -7.74 4.12
N ASP A 23 18.72 -8.93 3.76
CA ASP A 23 19.51 -9.18 2.54
C ASP A 23 18.75 -8.80 1.24
N TYR A 24 17.42 -8.73 1.29
CA TYR A 24 16.57 -8.33 0.17
C TYR A 24 16.27 -6.83 0.12
N ASP A 25 16.59 -6.07 1.18
CA ASP A 25 16.38 -4.62 1.20
C ASP A 25 17.44 -3.90 0.37
N VAL A 26 17.00 -2.95 -0.45
CA VAL A 26 17.88 -2.19 -1.34
C VAL A 26 18.11 -0.80 -0.78
N LEU A 27 18.97 -0.70 0.25
CA LEU A 27 19.35 0.59 0.87
C LEU A 27 19.85 1.61 -0.16
N SER A 28 20.60 1.17 -1.17
CA SER A 28 21.11 2.04 -2.23
C SER A 28 20.00 2.73 -3.02
N ALA A 29 18.82 2.12 -3.17
CA ALA A 29 17.70 2.76 -3.86
C ALA A 29 17.18 3.98 -3.10
N TYR A 30 17.15 3.91 -1.77
CA TYR A 30 16.80 5.06 -0.93
C TYR A 30 17.89 6.16 -0.98
N GLU A 31 19.16 5.79 -0.98
CA GLU A 31 20.25 6.73 -1.13
C GLU A 31 20.24 7.42 -2.50
N ASP A 32 19.99 6.67 -3.58
CA ASP A 32 19.82 7.21 -4.92
C ASP A 32 18.64 8.20 -4.97
N PHE A 33 17.53 7.88 -4.33
CA PHE A 33 16.39 8.80 -4.20
C PHE A 33 16.80 10.10 -3.49
N LEU A 34 17.49 10.02 -2.35
CA LEU A 34 17.96 11.21 -1.62
C LEU A 34 18.92 12.05 -2.47
N GLN A 35 19.83 11.41 -3.20
CA GLN A 35 20.77 12.10 -4.07
C GLN A 35 20.07 12.79 -5.25
N LEU A 36 19.11 12.09 -5.90
CA LEU A 36 18.34 12.65 -7.02
C LEU A 36 17.44 13.82 -6.60
N THR A 37 17.03 13.84 -5.36
CA THR A 37 16.12 14.86 -4.81
C THR A 37 16.83 15.95 -4.02
N GLU A 38 18.15 15.87 -3.90
CA GLU A 38 18.95 16.86 -3.21
C GLU A 38 18.76 18.27 -3.82
N GLY A 39 18.39 19.22 -2.98
CA GLY A 39 18.15 20.61 -3.40
C GLY A 39 16.80 20.85 -4.10
N MET A 40 15.96 19.85 -4.28
CA MET A 40 14.59 20.03 -4.75
C MET A 40 13.72 20.70 -3.68
N ASN A 41 12.91 21.70 -4.09
CA ASN A 41 11.99 22.40 -3.20
C ASN A 41 10.53 21.92 -3.34
N ASN A 42 10.29 20.95 -4.20
CA ASN A 42 8.97 20.44 -4.58
C ASN A 42 8.73 19.02 -4.07
N ILE A 43 9.25 18.70 -2.87
CA ILE A 43 9.03 17.41 -2.20
C ILE A 43 8.27 17.68 -0.90
N THR A 44 7.23 16.89 -0.65
CA THR A 44 6.49 16.88 0.61
C THR A 44 6.46 15.48 1.19
N PHE A 45 6.88 15.37 2.45
CA PHE A 45 6.77 14.13 3.22
C PHE A 45 5.38 14.08 3.86
N LEU A 46 4.58 13.12 3.40
CA LEU A 46 3.23 12.91 3.90
C LEU A 46 3.23 12.01 5.14
N ARG A 47 2.37 12.35 6.08
CA ARG A 47 2.16 11.61 7.33
C ARG A 47 0.72 11.16 7.44
N GLU A 48 0.47 10.27 8.35
CA GLU A 48 -0.89 9.87 8.74
C GLU A 48 -1.77 11.11 8.99
N ASN A 49 -3.00 11.06 8.50
CA ASN A 49 -4.00 12.13 8.50
C ASN A 49 -3.73 13.32 7.56
N ASP A 50 -2.64 13.35 6.79
CA ASP A 50 -2.47 14.36 5.76
C ASP A 50 -3.52 14.20 4.66
N GLU A 51 -4.03 15.33 4.18
CA GLU A 51 -5.02 15.40 3.11
C GLU A 51 -4.52 16.26 1.94
N LEU A 52 -4.76 15.78 0.71
CA LEU A 52 -4.45 16.51 -0.52
C LEU A 52 -5.70 16.65 -1.37
N ASP A 53 -5.97 17.89 -1.81
CA ASP A 53 -6.97 18.16 -2.83
C ASP A 53 -6.33 18.01 -4.21
N LEU A 54 -6.67 16.94 -4.89
CA LEU A 54 -6.27 16.68 -6.27
C LEU A 54 -7.39 17.09 -7.22
N ILE A 55 -7.06 17.28 -8.51
CA ILE A 55 -8.07 17.71 -9.49
C ILE A 55 -9.23 16.70 -9.55
N GLY A 56 -10.35 17.06 -8.91
CA GLY A 56 -11.58 16.25 -8.89
C GLY A 56 -11.58 15.07 -7.92
N MET A 57 -10.55 14.92 -7.10
CA MET A 57 -10.42 13.88 -6.10
C MET A 57 -9.84 14.45 -4.80
N LYS A 58 -10.09 13.75 -3.69
CA LYS A 58 -9.45 13.98 -2.40
C LYS A 58 -8.64 12.76 -2.01
N MET A 59 -7.40 12.96 -1.61
CA MET A 59 -6.54 11.93 -1.05
C MET A 59 -6.44 12.14 0.45
N LYS A 60 -6.58 11.06 1.23
CA LYS A 60 -6.29 11.05 2.66
C LYS A 60 -5.29 9.94 2.97
N VAL A 61 -4.22 10.26 3.67
CA VAL A 61 -3.22 9.30 4.16
C VAL A 61 -3.75 8.66 5.43
N LEU A 62 -3.84 7.32 5.43
CA LEU A 62 -4.32 6.53 6.57
C LEU A 62 -3.17 5.85 7.31
N HIS A 63 -2.02 5.69 6.66
CA HIS A 63 -0.78 5.22 7.27
C HIS A 63 0.41 5.74 6.47
N SER A 64 1.51 5.97 7.15
CA SER A 64 2.81 6.36 6.63
C SER A 64 3.86 5.99 7.66
N TRP A 65 5.13 5.91 7.27
CA TRP A 65 6.22 5.64 8.22
C TRP A 65 6.13 6.53 9.46
N ASP A 66 6.08 5.92 10.63
CA ASP A 66 5.90 6.58 11.92
C ASP A 66 6.65 5.87 13.05
N GLY A 67 6.39 6.26 14.31
CA GLY A 67 6.99 5.63 15.48
C GLY A 67 6.63 4.16 15.66
N HIS A 68 5.46 3.72 15.20
CA HIS A 68 5.07 2.30 15.27
C HIS A 68 5.85 1.47 14.26
N THR A 69 6.09 2.00 13.06
CA THR A 69 6.99 1.38 12.09
C THR A 69 8.40 1.25 12.67
N ASP A 70 8.88 2.28 13.38
CA ASP A 70 10.22 2.26 14.02
C ASP A 70 10.35 1.20 15.14
N GLU A 71 9.25 0.74 15.73
CA GLU A 71 9.26 -0.32 16.77
C GLU A 71 9.41 -1.73 16.20
N LEU A 72 9.15 -1.93 14.89
CA LEU A 72 9.29 -3.23 14.24
C LEU A 72 10.74 -3.68 14.15
N GLN A 73 10.95 -4.99 13.97
CA GLN A 73 12.29 -5.59 13.89
C GLN A 73 12.69 -5.99 12.46
N ASP A 74 11.72 -6.08 11.56
CA ASP A 74 11.88 -6.45 10.15
C ASP A 74 10.79 -5.81 9.30
N HIS A 75 10.91 -5.94 7.99
CA HIS A 75 9.93 -5.46 7.00
C HIS A 75 9.59 -3.96 7.05
N LEU A 76 10.46 -3.12 7.66
CA LEU A 76 10.16 -1.69 7.84
C LEU A 76 9.86 -0.96 6.53
N CYS A 77 10.49 -1.36 5.42
CA CYS A 77 10.21 -0.78 4.11
C CYS A 77 8.77 -1.03 3.65
N ASN A 78 8.30 -2.27 3.87
CA ASN A 78 6.93 -2.64 3.51
C ASN A 78 5.94 -1.95 4.45
N ASP A 79 6.15 -2.11 5.75
CA ASP A 79 5.25 -1.57 6.79
C ASP A 79 5.30 -0.05 6.94
N GLY A 80 6.36 0.59 6.48
CA GLY A 80 6.46 2.05 6.37
C GLY A 80 5.88 2.61 5.07
N SER A 81 5.30 1.78 4.21
CA SER A 81 4.65 2.21 2.98
C SER A 81 3.45 3.13 3.26
N MET A 82 3.17 4.03 2.33
CA MET A 82 2.02 4.93 2.45
C MET A 82 0.72 4.23 2.06
N MET A 83 -0.17 4.04 3.03
CA MET A 83 -1.56 3.67 2.76
C MET A 83 -2.40 4.94 2.64
N PHE A 84 -3.19 5.04 1.57
CA PHE A 84 -4.05 6.21 1.37
C PHE A 84 -5.35 5.86 0.67
N ARG A 85 -6.37 6.68 0.92
CA ARG A 85 -7.67 6.58 0.25
C ARG A 85 -7.87 7.74 -0.70
N LEU A 86 -8.17 7.43 -1.96
CA LEU A 86 -8.66 8.40 -2.94
C LEU A 86 -10.18 8.40 -2.96
N THR A 87 -10.77 9.59 -2.86
CA THR A 87 -12.22 9.79 -2.96
C THR A 87 -12.52 10.68 -4.15
N GLY A 88 -13.15 10.13 -5.16
CA GLY A 88 -13.66 10.83 -6.31
C GLY A 88 -15.13 11.22 -6.14
N ARG A 89 -15.74 11.73 -7.23
CA ARG A 89 -17.15 12.14 -7.20
C ARG A 89 -18.15 10.98 -7.05
N LYS A 90 -17.78 9.78 -7.47
CA LYS A 90 -18.67 8.60 -7.53
C LYS A 90 -18.10 7.43 -6.74
N ASN A 91 -16.80 7.25 -6.78
CA ASN A 91 -16.12 6.07 -6.29
C ASN A 91 -14.94 6.47 -5.41
N SER A 92 -14.55 5.54 -4.57
CA SER A 92 -13.36 5.62 -3.74
C SER A 92 -12.45 4.42 -3.97
N MET A 93 -11.16 4.60 -3.74
CA MET A 93 -10.16 3.53 -3.83
C MET A 93 -9.18 3.62 -2.68
N LEU A 94 -8.96 2.50 -2.02
CA LEU A 94 -7.93 2.33 -1.01
C LEU A 94 -6.68 1.73 -1.66
N PHE A 95 -5.54 2.39 -1.46
CA PHE A 95 -4.23 1.90 -1.83
C PHE A 95 -3.50 1.46 -0.56
N CYS A 96 -3.14 0.19 -0.48
CA CYS A 96 -2.51 -0.39 0.71
C CYS A 96 -0.99 -0.54 0.59
N ALA A 97 -0.43 -0.29 -0.61
CA ALA A 97 0.99 -0.50 -0.90
C ALA A 97 1.48 -1.88 -0.41
N ASP A 98 2.58 -1.95 0.35
CA ASP A 98 3.12 -3.22 0.84
C ASP A 98 2.96 -3.41 2.37
N VAL A 99 2.04 -2.65 2.98
CA VAL A 99 1.74 -2.73 4.42
C VAL A 99 1.32 -4.15 4.79
N GLN A 100 1.89 -4.67 5.89
CA GLN A 100 1.65 -6.03 6.36
C GLN A 100 0.77 -6.06 7.62
N LYS A 101 0.43 -7.27 8.02
CA LYS A 101 -0.56 -7.54 9.08
C LYS A 101 -0.20 -6.93 10.43
N GLU A 102 1.09 -6.79 10.72
CA GLU A 102 1.59 -6.23 11.98
C GLU A 102 1.09 -4.80 12.20
N MET A 103 0.86 -4.04 11.13
CA MET A 103 0.37 -2.67 11.21
C MET A 103 -1.14 -2.56 11.45
N GLU A 104 -1.92 -3.63 11.26
CA GLU A 104 -3.37 -3.60 11.48
C GLU A 104 -3.75 -3.17 12.92
N GLN A 105 -2.96 -3.58 13.91
CA GLN A 105 -3.21 -3.23 15.31
C GLN A 105 -3.17 -1.71 15.59
N TYR A 106 -2.53 -0.93 14.69
CA TYR A 106 -2.46 0.53 14.77
C TYR A 106 -3.46 1.18 13.81
N ILE A 107 -3.56 0.66 12.59
CA ILE A 107 -4.43 1.21 11.54
C ILE A 107 -5.92 1.03 11.87
N LEU A 108 -6.33 -0.16 12.30
CA LEU A 108 -7.74 -0.43 12.56
C LEU A 108 -8.32 0.46 13.67
N PRO A 109 -7.71 0.59 14.86
CA PRO A 109 -8.26 1.48 15.90
C PRO A 109 -8.33 2.94 15.48
N ALA A 110 -7.42 3.40 14.60
CA ALA A 110 -7.37 4.78 14.16
C ALA A 110 -8.33 5.09 13.00
N HIS A 111 -8.50 4.16 12.06
CA HIS A 111 -9.09 4.44 10.75
C HIS A 111 -10.18 3.48 10.28
N GLU A 112 -10.64 2.51 11.08
CA GLU A 112 -11.64 1.52 10.67
C GLU A 112 -12.82 2.12 9.90
N GLN A 113 -13.35 3.26 10.39
CA GLN A 113 -14.50 3.93 9.77
C GLN A 113 -14.19 4.62 8.44
N GLU A 114 -12.92 4.78 8.12
CA GLU A 114 -12.43 5.45 6.90
C GLU A 114 -11.96 4.48 5.83
N LEU A 115 -11.83 3.18 6.15
CA LEU A 115 -11.31 2.15 5.25
C LEU A 115 -12.29 1.79 4.12
N SER A 116 -13.61 1.86 4.37
CA SER A 116 -14.62 1.45 3.40
C SER A 116 -14.43 2.14 2.05
N SER A 117 -14.26 1.35 0.98
CA SER A 117 -13.90 1.83 -0.34
C SER A 117 -14.49 0.94 -1.44
N ASP A 118 -14.91 1.53 -2.57
CA ASP A 118 -15.46 0.79 -3.71
C ASP A 118 -14.41 -0.12 -4.36
N PHE A 119 -13.16 0.32 -4.35
CA PHE A 119 -12.02 -0.39 -4.91
C PHE A 119 -10.88 -0.49 -3.90
N VAL A 120 -10.07 -1.55 -3.99
CA VAL A 120 -8.86 -1.72 -3.19
C VAL A 120 -7.71 -2.26 -4.03
N GLN A 121 -6.52 -1.69 -3.88
CA GLN A 121 -5.26 -2.34 -4.25
C GLN A 121 -4.83 -3.15 -3.03
N CYS A 122 -4.76 -4.49 -3.19
CA CYS A 122 -4.41 -5.38 -2.10
C CYS A 122 -2.95 -5.20 -1.69
N ALA A 123 -2.74 -5.13 -0.38
CA ALA A 123 -1.42 -4.94 0.21
C ALA A 123 -0.44 -6.04 -0.19
N HIS A 124 0.82 -5.67 -0.33
CA HIS A 124 1.93 -6.58 -0.59
C HIS A 124 1.65 -7.57 -1.72
N HIS A 125 1.08 -7.05 -2.82
CA HIS A 125 0.68 -7.83 -4.01
C HIS A 125 -0.33 -8.95 -3.71
N GLY A 126 -1.09 -8.84 -2.62
CA GLY A 126 -2.02 -9.84 -2.15
C GLY A 126 -1.37 -11.04 -1.46
N ASN A 127 -0.08 -10.96 -1.11
CA ASN A 127 0.68 -12.06 -0.51
C ASN A 127 1.33 -11.64 0.80
N TRP A 128 0.95 -12.25 1.93
CA TRP A 128 1.43 -11.92 3.29
C TRP A 128 1.28 -10.44 3.68
N GLY A 129 0.33 -9.76 3.06
CA GLY A 129 -0.04 -8.39 3.39
C GLY A 129 -1.04 -8.34 4.55
N LEU A 130 -2.05 -7.49 4.39
CA LEU A 130 -3.12 -7.33 5.37
C LEU A 130 -4.04 -8.56 5.42
N SER A 131 -4.72 -8.77 6.56
CA SER A 131 -5.56 -9.94 6.80
C SER A 131 -6.83 -9.95 5.94
N GLN A 132 -7.47 -11.11 5.83
CA GLN A 132 -8.78 -11.24 5.18
C GLN A 132 -9.84 -10.41 5.90
N GLU A 133 -9.78 -10.35 7.23
CA GLU A 133 -10.66 -9.54 8.09
C GLU A 133 -10.53 -8.05 7.79
N PHE A 134 -9.33 -7.57 7.47
CA PHE A 134 -9.13 -6.19 7.03
C PHE A 134 -9.94 -5.89 5.76
N TYR A 135 -9.88 -6.77 4.75
CA TYR A 135 -10.63 -6.59 3.51
C TYR A 135 -12.14 -6.74 3.70
N ASP A 136 -12.60 -7.50 4.70
CA ASP A 136 -14.02 -7.55 5.07
C ASP A 136 -14.51 -6.18 5.60
N ILE A 137 -13.66 -5.46 6.33
CA ILE A 137 -13.93 -4.08 6.79
C ILE A 137 -13.93 -3.11 5.61
N VAL A 138 -12.96 -3.20 4.69
CA VAL A 138 -12.92 -2.37 3.48
C VAL A 138 -14.18 -2.58 2.63
N SER A 139 -14.65 -3.82 2.55
CA SER A 139 -15.87 -4.24 1.83
C SER A 139 -15.91 -3.76 0.37
N PRO A 140 -14.89 -4.01 -0.45
CA PRO A 140 -14.79 -3.47 -1.78
C PRO A 140 -15.69 -4.20 -2.76
N GLN A 141 -16.12 -3.51 -3.83
CA GLN A 141 -16.76 -4.14 -4.98
C GLN A 141 -15.73 -4.83 -5.89
N ARG A 142 -14.51 -4.29 -5.93
CA ARG A 142 -13.41 -4.82 -6.74
C ARG A 142 -12.08 -4.69 -6.02
N ALA A 143 -11.26 -5.76 -6.11
CA ALA A 143 -9.91 -5.81 -5.57
C ALA A 143 -8.90 -6.03 -6.70
N PHE A 144 -7.78 -5.29 -6.63
CA PHE A 144 -6.67 -5.39 -7.58
C PHE A 144 -5.49 -6.05 -6.90
N ILE A 145 -4.96 -7.10 -7.54
CA ILE A 145 -3.79 -7.86 -7.11
C ILE A 145 -2.77 -7.84 -8.24
N ASP A 146 -1.71 -7.09 -8.07
CA ASP A 146 -0.65 -6.83 -9.04
C ASP A 146 0.51 -7.83 -8.92
N ALA A 147 0.18 -9.11 -8.78
CA ALA A 147 1.13 -10.22 -8.69
C ALA A 147 1.15 -11.07 -9.96
N PRO A 148 2.30 -11.68 -10.32
CA PRO A 148 2.39 -12.58 -11.46
C PRO A 148 1.59 -13.86 -11.24
N ALA A 149 1.28 -14.56 -12.36
CA ALA A 149 0.49 -15.82 -12.33
C ALA A 149 1.15 -16.93 -11.49
N SER A 150 2.46 -16.89 -11.29
CA SER A 150 3.17 -17.82 -10.41
C SER A 150 2.84 -17.64 -8.93
N ILE A 151 2.40 -16.46 -8.53
CA ILE A 151 1.95 -16.15 -7.16
C ILE A 151 0.43 -16.33 -7.06
N THR A 152 -0.33 -15.69 -7.95
CA THR A 152 -1.81 -15.73 -7.91
C THR A 152 -2.39 -17.11 -8.18
N GLY A 153 -1.66 -17.96 -8.89
CA GLY A 153 -2.05 -19.35 -9.23
C GLY A 153 -1.27 -20.41 -8.46
N ASP A 154 -0.59 -20.06 -7.35
CA ASP A 154 0.17 -21.04 -6.58
C ASP A 154 -0.75 -22.12 -5.99
N THR A 155 -0.39 -23.39 -6.21
CA THR A 155 -1.08 -24.56 -5.66
C THR A 155 -0.24 -25.32 -4.63
N THR A 156 0.97 -24.84 -4.36
CA THR A 156 1.91 -25.49 -3.43
C THR A 156 1.73 -25.04 -1.99
N GLY A 157 1.05 -23.91 -1.77
CA GLY A 157 0.92 -23.27 -0.47
C GLY A 157 2.16 -22.47 -0.06
N THR A 158 3.03 -22.16 -1.02
CA THR A 158 4.18 -21.28 -0.79
C THR A 158 3.73 -19.83 -0.58
N TYR A 159 2.66 -19.42 -1.27
CA TYR A 159 2.09 -18.09 -1.19
C TYR A 159 0.65 -18.16 -0.66
N ASP A 160 0.22 -17.15 0.11
CA ASP A 160 -1.14 -17.07 0.63
C ASP A 160 -2.10 -16.29 -0.30
N CYS A 161 -1.60 -15.64 -1.33
CA CYS A 161 -2.37 -14.89 -2.31
C CYS A 161 -3.58 -15.68 -2.89
N PRO A 162 -3.47 -16.97 -3.26
CA PRO A 162 -4.65 -17.75 -3.69
C PRO A 162 -5.74 -17.85 -2.62
N SER A 163 -5.37 -17.91 -1.34
CA SER A 163 -6.33 -17.92 -0.22
C SER A 163 -7.07 -16.58 -0.11
N LEU A 164 -6.37 -15.47 -0.24
CA LEU A 164 -6.97 -14.13 -0.27
C LEU A 164 -7.92 -13.99 -1.46
N ILE A 165 -7.51 -14.43 -2.66
CA ILE A 165 -8.36 -14.39 -3.86
C ILE A 165 -9.66 -15.19 -3.62
N ALA A 166 -9.55 -16.40 -3.08
CA ALA A 166 -10.71 -17.24 -2.80
C ALA A 166 -11.65 -16.62 -1.77
N HIS A 167 -11.11 -15.98 -0.73
CA HIS A 167 -11.89 -15.27 0.29
C HIS A 167 -12.65 -14.10 -0.32
N LEU A 168 -11.98 -13.23 -1.07
CA LEU A 168 -12.58 -12.05 -1.70
C LEU A 168 -13.68 -12.47 -2.69
N GLN A 169 -13.42 -13.45 -3.55
CA GLN A 169 -14.42 -13.99 -4.49
C GLN A 169 -15.59 -14.63 -3.78
N GLY A 170 -15.33 -15.35 -2.66
CA GLY A 170 -16.38 -15.94 -1.82
C GLY A 170 -17.32 -14.89 -1.22
N ASN A 171 -16.84 -13.69 -0.96
CA ASN A 171 -17.59 -12.53 -0.51
C ASN A 171 -18.21 -11.71 -1.67
N GLY A 172 -18.10 -12.18 -2.91
CA GLY A 172 -18.69 -11.53 -4.08
C GLY A 172 -17.88 -10.36 -4.65
N VAL A 173 -16.64 -10.20 -4.24
CA VAL A 173 -15.71 -9.18 -4.74
C VAL A 173 -15.21 -9.59 -6.13
N ASP A 174 -15.20 -8.66 -7.09
CA ASP A 174 -14.59 -8.83 -8.40
C ASP A 174 -13.06 -8.70 -8.27
N VAL A 175 -12.33 -9.81 -8.35
CA VAL A 175 -10.87 -9.82 -8.18
C VAL A 175 -10.18 -9.73 -9.54
N VAL A 176 -9.38 -8.68 -9.71
CA VAL A 176 -8.58 -8.42 -10.90
C VAL A 176 -7.12 -8.73 -10.58
N THR A 177 -6.57 -9.75 -11.23
CA THR A 177 -5.16 -10.11 -11.14
C THR A 177 -4.40 -9.58 -12.35
N TRP A 178 -3.07 -9.56 -12.29
CA TRP A 178 -2.25 -9.26 -13.46
C TRP A 178 -2.61 -10.19 -14.62
N THR A 179 -3.03 -9.57 -15.73
CA THR A 179 -3.29 -10.26 -17.00
C THR A 179 -2.65 -9.46 -18.12
N GLU A 180 -2.39 -10.11 -19.27
CA GLU A 180 -1.95 -9.42 -20.49
C GLU A 180 -3.07 -8.55 -21.11
N GLN A 181 -4.28 -8.61 -20.58
CA GLN A 181 -5.42 -7.82 -21.06
C GLN A 181 -5.46 -6.47 -20.36
N GLN A 182 -5.51 -5.41 -21.16
CA GLN A 182 -5.79 -4.07 -20.65
C GLN A 182 -7.27 -3.96 -20.27
N TYR A 183 -7.54 -3.61 -19.01
CA TYR A 183 -8.86 -3.21 -18.58
C TYR A 183 -9.09 -1.74 -18.91
N ASN A 184 -10.12 -1.46 -19.73
CA ASN A 184 -10.62 -0.09 -19.91
C ASN A 184 -11.60 0.21 -18.77
N PHE A 185 -11.26 1.19 -17.94
CA PHE A 185 -12.07 1.68 -16.82
C PHE A 185 -13.06 2.78 -17.29
#